data_01b56c60778ff93c5a87b78cb6846e35
#
_entry.id   01b56c60778ff93c5a87b78cb6846e35
#
_cell.length_a   1.000
_cell.length_b   1.000
_cell.length_c   1.000
_cell.angle_alpha   90.00
_cell.angle_beta   90.00
_cell.angle_gamma   90.00
#
_symmetry.space_group_name_H-M   'P 1'
#
loop_
_entity.id
_entity.type
_entity.pdbx_description
1 polymer ?
#
loop_
_entity_poly.entity_id
_entity_poly.type
_entity_poly.pdbx_seq_one_letter_code
_entity_poly.pdbx_strand_id
1 'polypeptide(L)'
;PSTVVIADAEQMKKVINNIISNSVKYMDKPNGRIDIRILDRDDSIQIEIEDNGKGIAQKDLTRIFERFYRTDASRNSAQGGSGIGLSIVKKIIEDHGGYIWATAKEGEGTCMHFVLRKYAELS
;
A
#
# COMPACT_ATOMS: atom_id res chain seq x y z
N PRO A 1 -4.21 -2.35 -26.34
CA PRO A 1 -5.37 -1.72 -25.71
C PRO A 1 -4.97 -1.00 -24.43
N SER A 2 -5.50 0.17 -24.24
CA SER A 2 -5.25 0.95 -23.05
C SER A 2 -6.09 0.44 -21.89
N THR A 3 -5.52 0.50 -20.69
CA THR A 3 -6.24 0.16 -19.47
C THR A 3 -6.69 1.45 -18.80
N VAL A 4 -7.99 1.58 -18.58
CA VAL A 4 -8.56 2.75 -17.92
C VAL A 4 -9.30 2.28 -16.68
N VAL A 5 -9.06 2.97 -15.57
CA VAL A 5 -9.76 2.72 -14.31
C VAL A 5 -10.54 3.97 -13.91
N ILE A 6 -11.64 3.76 -13.21
CA ILE A 6 -12.40 4.87 -12.64
C ILE A 6 -11.80 5.15 -11.27
N ALA A 7 -11.12 6.29 -11.16
CA ALA A 7 -10.48 6.67 -9.91
C ALA A 7 -10.35 8.18 -9.82
N ASP A 8 -10.40 8.68 -8.60
CA ASP A 8 -10.14 10.08 -8.31
C ASP A 8 -8.62 10.29 -8.27
N ALA A 9 -8.10 11.13 -9.17
CA ALA A 9 -6.65 11.34 -9.28
C ALA A 9 -6.03 11.86 -7.99
N GLU A 10 -6.70 12.78 -7.30
CA GLU A 10 -6.18 13.33 -6.04
C GLU A 10 -6.15 12.26 -4.95
N GLN A 11 -7.18 11.42 -4.88
CA GLN A 11 -7.22 10.33 -3.92
C GLN A 11 -6.15 9.27 -4.23
N MET A 12 -5.93 8.98 -5.50
CA MET A 12 -4.88 8.03 -5.90
C MET A 12 -3.48 8.56 -5.55
N LYS A 13 -3.26 9.86 -5.68
CA LYS A 13 -2.01 10.48 -5.23
C LYS A 13 -1.80 10.25 -3.74
N LYS A 14 -2.86 10.40 -2.93
CA LYS A 14 -2.78 10.15 -1.48
C LYS A 14 -2.42 8.70 -1.20
N VAL A 15 -3.03 7.75 -1.90
CA VAL A 15 -2.74 6.33 -1.75
C VAL A 15 -1.26 6.06 -2.01
N ILE A 16 -0.77 6.47 -3.17
CA ILE A 16 0.60 6.19 -3.57
C ILE A 16 1.59 6.89 -2.66
N ASN A 17 1.35 8.16 -2.34
CA ASN A 17 2.25 8.93 -1.47
C ASN A 17 2.31 8.34 -0.06
N ASN A 18 1.19 7.91 0.50
CA ASN A 18 1.16 7.29 1.82
C ASN A 18 1.91 5.96 1.83
N ILE A 19 1.73 5.14 0.80
CA ILE A 19 2.43 3.86 0.72
C ILE A 19 3.94 4.07 0.56
N ILE A 20 4.36 4.96 -0.34
CA ILE A 20 5.77 5.24 -0.57
C ILE A 20 6.42 5.87 0.66
N SER A 21 5.73 6.83 1.31
CA SER A 21 6.23 7.45 2.54
C SER A 21 6.45 6.40 3.61
N ASN A 22 5.53 5.44 3.73
CA ASN A 22 5.65 4.35 4.69
C ASN A 22 6.87 3.48 4.36
N SER A 23 7.08 3.16 3.09
CA SER A 23 8.23 2.36 2.66
C SER A 23 9.55 3.07 2.95
N VAL A 24 9.64 4.37 2.67
CA VAL A 24 10.83 5.17 2.95
C VAL A 24 11.11 5.22 4.45
N LYS A 25 10.06 5.42 5.24
CA LYS A 25 10.16 5.52 6.70
C LYS A 25 10.76 4.27 7.34
N TYR A 26 10.43 3.09 6.82
CA TYR A 26 10.90 1.83 7.37
C TYR A 26 12.02 1.20 6.55
N MET A 27 12.66 1.98 5.69
CA MET A 27 13.81 1.51 4.93
C MET A 27 15.02 1.46 5.86
N ASP A 28 15.60 0.28 6.00
CA ASP A 28 16.74 0.05 6.90
C ASP A 28 17.98 -0.47 6.16
N LYS A 29 18.00 -0.36 4.83
CA LYS A 29 19.10 -0.86 4.02
C LYS A 29 19.74 0.27 3.23
N PRO A 30 21.08 0.26 3.09
CA PRO A 30 21.78 1.30 2.32
C PRO A 30 21.41 1.31 0.85
N ASN A 31 21.03 0.14 0.31
CA ASN A 31 20.57 0.01 -1.08
C ASN A 31 19.06 -0.17 -1.13
N GLY A 32 18.34 0.75 -0.48
CA GLY A 32 16.88 0.73 -0.48
C GLY A 32 16.30 0.79 -1.87
N ARG A 33 15.25 -0.01 -2.10
CA ARG A 33 14.59 -0.09 -3.40
C ARG A 33 13.09 -0.16 -3.23
N ILE A 34 12.37 0.51 -4.12
CA ILE A 34 10.93 0.44 -4.20
C ILE A 34 10.58 0.12 -5.65
N ASP A 35 9.89 -1.00 -5.86
CA ASP A 35 9.44 -1.44 -7.18
C ASP A 35 7.93 -1.32 -7.26
N ILE A 36 7.43 -0.79 -8.36
CA ILE A 36 5.99 -0.64 -8.61
C ILE A 36 5.65 -1.49 -9.83
N ARG A 37 4.65 -2.37 -9.67
CA ARG A 37 4.19 -3.24 -10.76
C ARG A 37 2.70 -3.04 -10.96
N ILE A 38 2.27 -3.11 -12.21
CA ILE A 38 0.85 -3.06 -12.57
C ILE A 38 0.53 -4.37 -13.31
N LEU A 39 -0.43 -5.12 -12.75
CA LEU A 39 -0.82 -6.43 -13.28
C LEU A 39 -2.24 -6.36 -13.81
N ASP A 40 -2.42 -6.84 -15.03
CA ASP A 40 -3.74 -6.90 -15.66
C ASP A 40 -4.49 -8.12 -15.14
N ARG A 41 -5.73 -7.91 -14.64
CA ARG A 41 -6.57 -8.95 -14.04
C ARG A 41 -7.97 -8.94 -14.65
N ASP A 42 -8.07 -9.06 -15.96
CA ASP A 42 -9.35 -9.06 -16.67
C ASP A 42 -10.15 -7.76 -16.47
N ASP A 43 -11.08 -7.73 -15.52
CA ASP A 43 -11.93 -6.55 -15.27
C ASP A 43 -11.35 -5.60 -14.23
N SER A 44 -10.15 -5.87 -13.77
CA SER A 44 -9.47 -5.03 -12.75
C SER A 44 -7.98 -4.96 -13.05
N ILE A 45 -7.30 -4.04 -12.36
CA ILE A 45 -5.84 -4.01 -12.31
C ILE A 45 -5.40 -4.17 -10.88
N GLN A 46 -4.27 -4.85 -10.69
CA GLN A 46 -3.63 -4.99 -9.39
C GLN A 46 -2.34 -4.18 -9.41
N ILE A 47 -2.17 -3.32 -8.43
CA ILE A 47 -0.97 -2.52 -8.31
C ILE A 47 -0.21 -3.04 -7.09
N GLU A 48 1.10 -3.27 -7.28
CA GLU A 48 1.98 -3.74 -6.21
C GLU A 48 3.10 -2.74 -6.00
N ILE A 49 3.30 -2.35 -4.76
CA ILE A 49 4.40 -1.46 -4.38
C ILE A 49 5.23 -2.22 -3.36
N GLU A 50 6.40 -2.67 -3.79
CA GLU A 50 7.27 -3.53 -3.00
C GLU A 50 8.53 -2.79 -2.60
N ASP A 51 8.91 -2.89 -1.33
CA ASP A 51 10.18 -2.36 -0.85
C ASP A 51 11.03 -3.49 -0.29
N ASN A 52 12.33 -3.22 -0.15
CA ASN A 52 13.28 -4.14 0.46
C ASN A 52 13.69 -3.69 1.86
N GLY A 53 12.79 -3.01 2.56
CA GLY A 53 13.03 -2.52 3.92
C GLY A 53 13.01 -3.61 4.98
N LYS A 54 12.69 -3.21 6.21
CA LYS A 54 12.74 -4.15 7.35
C LYS A 54 11.57 -5.14 7.39
N GLY A 55 10.54 -4.95 6.58
CA GLY A 55 9.37 -5.83 6.59
C GLY A 55 8.44 -5.57 7.75
N ILE A 56 7.44 -6.43 7.90
CA ILE A 56 6.42 -6.34 8.94
C ILE A 56 6.24 -7.74 9.52
N ALA A 57 6.14 -7.84 10.85
CA ALA A 57 5.87 -9.11 11.51
C ALA A 57 4.50 -9.65 11.11
N GLN A 58 4.37 -10.97 10.98
CA GLN A 58 3.11 -11.60 10.57
C GLN A 58 1.95 -11.21 11.50
N LYS A 59 2.21 -11.06 12.80
CA LYS A 59 1.19 -10.67 13.77
C LYS A 59 0.60 -9.29 13.50
N ASP A 60 1.33 -8.44 12.79
CA ASP A 60 0.91 -7.07 12.51
C ASP A 60 0.24 -6.93 11.15
N LEU A 61 0.49 -7.85 10.20
CA LEU A 61 0.05 -7.70 8.80
C LEU A 61 -1.44 -7.46 8.63
N THR A 62 -2.27 -8.12 9.43
CA THR A 62 -3.72 -7.95 9.34
C THR A 62 -4.22 -6.69 10.03
N ARG A 63 -3.37 -6.03 10.81
CA ARG A 63 -3.75 -4.87 11.62
C ARG A 63 -3.16 -3.55 11.17
N ILE A 64 -2.23 -3.56 10.22
CA ILE A 64 -1.53 -2.34 9.79
C ILE A 64 -2.47 -1.29 9.17
N PHE A 65 -3.65 -1.70 8.72
CA PHE A 65 -4.65 -0.79 8.13
C PHE A 65 -5.64 -0.26 9.17
N GLU A 66 -5.54 -0.73 10.42
CA GLU A 66 -6.41 -0.22 11.48
C GLU A 66 -5.98 1.19 11.87
N ARG A 67 -6.96 2.03 12.09
CA ARG A 67 -6.69 3.40 12.50
C ARG A 67 -5.95 3.42 13.84
N PHE A 68 -4.86 4.20 13.91
CA PHE A 68 -4.00 4.36 15.09
C PHE A 68 -3.19 3.12 15.48
N TYR A 69 -3.28 2.03 14.71
CA TYR A 69 -2.44 0.88 14.98
C TYR A 69 -0.99 1.19 14.59
N ARG A 70 -0.07 0.82 15.43
CA ARG A 70 1.37 0.97 15.17
C ARG A 70 2.08 -0.30 15.56
N THR A 71 3.03 -0.74 14.74
CA THR A 71 3.88 -1.89 15.07
C THR A 71 4.79 -1.54 16.24
N ASP A 72 5.36 -2.55 16.90
CA ASP A 72 6.30 -2.30 17.99
C ASP A 72 7.48 -1.45 17.54
N ALA A 73 8.01 -1.73 16.35
CA ALA A 73 9.11 -0.94 15.79
C ALA A 73 8.71 0.53 15.59
N SER A 74 7.49 0.76 15.12
CA SER A 74 6.96 2.11 14.92
C SER A 74 6.75 2.85 16.24
N ARG A 75 6.27 2.15 17.25
CA ARG A 75 6.02 2.76 18.58
C ARG A 75 7.29 3.29 19.22
N ASN A 76 8.41 2.64 18.95
CA ASN A 76 9.70 3.01 19.52
C ASN A 76 10.51 3.95 18.64
N SER A 77 9.96 4.35 17.50
CA SER A 77 10.65 5.21 16.54
C SER A 77 10.22 6.66 16.72
N ALA A 78 11.20 7.56 16.77
CA ALA A 78 10.92 9.00 16.74
C ALA A 78 10.25 9.42 15.43
N GLN A 79 10.39 8.61 14.38
CA GLN A 79 9.77 8.86 13.09
C GLN A 79 8.39 8.21 12.95
N GLY A 80 7.93 7.54 14.01
CA GLY A 80 6.62 6.90 14.02
C GLY A 80 5.53 7.92 13.77
N GLY A 81 4.71 7.72 12.74
CA GLY A 81 3.58 8.58 12.45
C GLY A 81 2.40 8.33 13.38
N SER A 82 1.29 8.97 13.08
CA SER A 82 0.06 8.87 13.86
C SER A 82 -0.65 7.51 13.75
N GLY A 83 -0.24 6.67 12.78
CA GLY A 83 -0.93 5.40 12.52
C GLY A 83 -2.21 5.57 11.71
N ILE A 84 -2.37 6.70 11.03
CA ILE A 84 -3.57 6.99 10.23
C ILE A 84 -3.35 6.73 8.75
N GLY A 85 -2.11 6.86 8.25
CA GLY A 85 -1.81 6.83 6.83
C GLY A 85 -2.38 5.63 6.08
N LEU A 86 -2.14 4.41 6.58
CA LEU A 86 -2.61 3.19 5.91
C LEU A 86 -4.12 2.98 6.06
N SER A 87 -4.72 3.46 7.15
CA SER A 87 -6.18 3.38 7.30
C SER A 87 -6.88 4.29 6.27
N ILE A 88 -6.29 5.43 5.97
CA ILE A 88 -6.78 6.33 4.92
C ILE A 88 -6.66 5.66 3.56
N VAL A 89 -5.52 5.02 3.29
CA VAL A 89 -5.30 4.29 2.04
C VAL A 89 -6.38 3.22 1.86
N LYS A 90 -6.62 2.42 2.88
CA LYS A 90 -7.65 1.37 2.82
C LYS A 90 -9.03 1.95 2.51
N LYS A 91 -9.40 3.03 3.20
CA LYS A 91 -10.69 3.66 2.98
C LYS A 91 -10.82 4.16 1.55
N ILE A 92 -9.80 4.80 1.01
CA ILE A 92 -9.82 5.32 -0.35
C ILE A 92 -10.02 4.17 -1.36
N ILE A 93 -9.25 3.10 -1.21
CA ILE A 93 -9.33 1.95 -2.12
C ILE A 93 -10.70 1.28 -2.03
N GLU A 94 -11.23 1.10 -0.82
CA GLU A 94 -12.55 0.50 -0.64
C GLU A 94 -13.66 1.40 -1.20
N ASP A 95 -13.55 2.71 -1.05
CA ASP A 95 -14.51 3.66 -1.61
C ASP A 95 -14.51 3.61 -3.15
N HIS A 96 -13.42 3.15 -3.76
CA HIS A 96 -13.32 2.95 -5.20
C HIS A 96 -13.74 1.56 -5.66
N GLY A 97 -14.31 0.77 -4.74
CA GLY A 97 -14.78 -0.58 -5.05
C GLY A 97 -13.67 -1.62 -5.13
N GLY A 98 -12.49 -1.28 -4.67
CA GLY A 98 -11.36 -2.19 -4.64
C GLY A 98 -11.05 -2.71 -3.24
N TYR A 99 -9.89 -3.31 -3.10
CA TYR A 99 -9.41 -3.79 -1.81
C TYR A 99 -7.89 -3.74 -1.76
N ILE A 100 -7.33 -3.80 -0.54
CA ILE A 100 -5.90 -3.69 -0.31
C ILE A 100 -5.47 -4.72 0.73
N TRP A 101 -4.27 -5.26 0.56
CA TRP A 101 -3.65 -6.15 1.54
C TRP A 101 -2.13 -6.01 1.45
N ALA A 102 -1.44 -6.60 2.41
CA ALA A 102 0.02 -6.57 2.43
C ALA A 102 0.59 -7.97 2.62
N THR A 103 1.73 -8.20 2.01
CA THR A 103 2.56 -9.36 2.29
C THR A 103 3.92 -8.85 2.69
N ALA A 104 4.59 -9.55 3.60
CA ALA A 104 5.90 -9.11 4.09
C ALA A 104 6.69 -10.29 4.63
N LYS A 105 8.01 -10.08 4.68
CA LYS A 105 8.92 -10.99 5.34
C LYS A 105 9.89 -10.14 6.14
N GLU A 106 9.96 -10.38 7.45
CA GLU A 106 10.83 -9.59 8.31
C GLU A 106 12.27 -9.65 7.83
N GLY A 107 12.91 -8.49 7.77
CA GLY A 107 14.28 -8.34 7.30
C GLY A 107 14.42 -8.31 5.79
N GLU A 108 13.37 -8.58 5.02
CA GLU A 108 13.44 -8.64 3.56
C GLU A 108 12.57 -7.61 2.84
N GLY A 109 11.50 -7.14 3.49
CA GLY A 109 10.69 -6.09 2.92
C GLY A 109 9.19 -6.34 3.00
N THR A 110 8.45 -5.44 2.39
CA THR A 110 6.99 -5.42 2.39
C THR A 110 6.47 -5.13 0.99
N CYS A 111 5.40 -5.80 0.60
CA CYS A 111 4.69 -5.49 -0.63
C CYS A 111 3.24 -5.12 -0.30
N MET A 112 2.84 -3.92 -0.72
CA MET A 112 1.44 -3.50 -0.65
C MET A 112 0.77 -3.84 -1.97
N HIS A 113 -0.39 -4.49 -1.89
CA HIS A 113 -1.15 -4.89 -3.07
C HIS A 113 -2.52 -4.22 -3.01
N PHE A 114 -2.92 -3.55 -4.07
CA PHE A 114 -4.30 -3.06 -4.14
C PHE A 114 -4.87 -3.24 -5.53
N VAL A 115 -6.19 -3.36 -5.60
CA VAL A 115 -6.92 -3.66 -6.81
C VAL A 115 -7.89 -2.53 -7.10
N LEU A 116 -7.92 -2.08 -8.36
CA LEU A 116 -8.89 -1.11 -8.84
C LEU A 116 -9.65 -1.72 -10.02
N ARG A 117 -10.95 -1.40 -10.13
CA ARG A 117 -11.78 -1.89 -11.21
C ARG A 117 -11.48 -1.12 -12.49
N LYS A 118 -11.44 -1.83 -13.60
CA LYS A 118 -11.27 -1.20 -14.90
C LYS A 118 -12.56 -0.46 -15.27
N TYR A 119 -12.41 0.62 -16.02
CA TYR A 119 -13.56 1.27 -16.63
C TYR A 119 -14.16 0.33 -17.66
N ALA A 120 -15.46 0.10 -17.54
CA ALA A 120 -16.21 -0.69 -18.51
C ALA A 120 -17.25 0.22 -19.16
N GLU A 121 -17.18 0.34 -20.47
CA GLU A 121 -18.19 1.10 -21.20
C GLU A 121 -19.47 0.29 -21.25
N LEU A 122 -20.57 0.90 -20.81
CA LEU A 122 -21.86 0.27 -20.87
C LEU A 122 -22.41 0.43 -22.29
N SER A 123 -22.62 -0.69 -22.91
CA SER A 123 -23.18 -0.71 -24.27
C SER A 123 -24.62 -1.21 -24.28
#